data_bedb9c8ad9155b702ebf10c009b754a5
#
_entry.id   bedb9c8ad9155b702ebf10c009b754a5
#
_cell.length_a   1.000
_cell.length_b   1.000
_cell.length_c   1.000
_cell.angle_alpha   90.00
_cell.angle_beta   90.00
_cell.angle_gamma   90.00
#
_symmetry.space_group_name_H-M   'P 1'
#
loop_
_entity.id
_entity.type
_entity.pdbx_description
1 polymer ?
#
loop_
_entity_poly.entity_id
_entity_poly.type
_entity_poly.pdbx_seq_one_letter_code
_entity_poly.pdbx_strand_id
1 'polypeptide(L)'
;MPEESPLDAATLRGLRALDPTGGDEVLREIAAIYLDDTPLRLRDLEDAAAAKHTERFIRAAHSLKGSSASLGVTAMRLAAEKAESAARTSGLAAGIVHLPALRAAWESSEAPLRRLLG
;
A
#
# COMPACT_ATOMS: atom_id res chain seq x y z
N MET A 1 17.47 -4.41 -18.38
CA MET A 1 16.93 -3.32 -17.54
C MET A 1 16.50 -3.89 -16.21
N PRO A 2 17.02 -3.38 -15.11
CA PRO A 2 16.61 -3.91 -13.83
C PRO A 2 15.14 -3.59 -13.59
N GLU A 3 14.43 -4.56 -13.05
CA GLU A 3 13.05 -4.34 -12.64
C GLU A 3 13.01 -3.33 -11.49
N GLU A 4 12.07 -2.41 -11.55
CA GLU A 4 11.86 -1.51 -10.45
C GLU A 4 11.41 -2.31 -9.23
N SER A 5 12.09 -2.10 -8.10
CA SER A 5 11.65 -2.69 -6.85
C SER A 5 10.30 -2.11 -6.47
N PRO A 6 9.35 -2.93 -5.96
CA PRO A 6 8.10 -2.40 -5.41
C PRO A 6 8.30 -1.53 -4.17
N LEU A 7 9.52 -1.53 -3.59
CA LEU A 7 9.88 -0.74 -2.43
C LEU A 7 10.86 0.36 -2.81
N ASP A 8 10.67 1.56 -2.24
CA ASP A 8 11.52 2.71 -2.47
C ASP A 8 12.73 2.70 -1.53
N ALA A 9 13.91 2.51 -2.09
CA ALA A 9 15.16 2.42 -1.31
C ALA A 9 15.44 3.68 -0.49
N ALA A 10 15.14 4.87 -1.02
CA ALA A 10 15.37 6.11 -0.29
C ALA A 10 14.48 6.22 0.95
N THR A 11 13.20 5.82 0.83
CA THR A 11 12.29 5.79 1.97
C THR A 11 12.77 4.81 3.04
N LEU A 12 13.21 3.62 2.63
CA LEU A 12 13.73 2.62 3.57
C LEU A 12 14.96 3.12 4.30
N ARG A 13 15.89 3.80 3.59
CA ARG A 13 17.06 4.40 4.23
C ARG A 13 16.65 5.45 5.26
N GLY A 14 15.67 6.28 4.93
CA GLY A 14 15.16 7.30 5.85
C GLY A 14 14.56 6.68 7.12
N LEU A 15 13.85 5.57 6.98
CA LEU A 15 13.28 4.86 8.13
C LEU A 15 14.36 4.21 8.99
N ARG A 16 15.39 3.63 8.37
CA ARG A 16 16.53 3.08 9.12
C ARG A 16 17.26 4.16 9.91
N ALA A 17 17.35 5.37 9.38
CA ALA A 17 17.99 6.48 10.04
C ALA A 17 17.27 6.91 11.32
N LEU A 18 16.01 6.52 11.52
CA LEU A 18 15.27 6.81 12.75
C LEU A 18 15.67 5.90 13.92
N ASP A 19 16.34 4.78 13.63
CA ASP A 19 16.80 3.88 14.69
C ASP A 19 18.07 4.43 15.35
N PRO A 20 18.04 4.73 16.66
CA PRO A 20 19.22 5.28 17.36
C PRO A 20 20.43 4.35 17.33
N THR A 21 20.23 3.05 17.16
CA THR A 21 21.32 2.07 17.09
C THR A 21 21.87 1.90 15.69
N GLY A 22 21.25 2.52 14.69
CA GLY A 22 21.63 2.35 13.29
C GLY A 22 21.16 1.04 12.68
N GLY A 23 20.34 0.25 13.40
CA GLY A 23 19.83 -1.02 12.94
C GLY A 23 18.50 -0.91 12.19
N ASP A 24 17.83 -2.04 12.02
CA ASP A 24 16.61 -2.18 11.24
C ASP A 24 15.34 -2.35 12.10
N GLU A 25 15.43 -2.16 13.41
CA GLU A 25 14.33 -2.48 14.30
C GLU A 25 13.08 -1.66 14.03
N VAL A 26 13.23 -0.34 13.86
CA VAL A 26 12.12 0.56 13.54
C VAL A 26 11.48 0.17 12.21
N LEU A 27 12.31 -0.11 11.20
CA LEU A 27 11.82 -0.52 9.89
C LEU A 27 11.07 -1.85 9.96
N ARG A 28 11.57 -2.82 10.71
CA ARG A 28 10.90 -4.12 10.90
C ARG A 28 9.54 -3.97 11.55
N GLU A 29 9.43 -3.13 12.57
CA GLU A 29 8.14 -2.89 13.24
C GLU A 29 7.12 -2.29 12.28
N ILE A 30 7.51 -1.30 11.51
CA ILE A 30 6.63 -0.65 10.54
C ILE A 30 6.23 -1.64 9.45
N ALA A 31 7.17 -2.44 8.95
CA ALA A 31 6.89 -3.45 7.94
C ALA A 31 5.93 -4.53 8.46
N ALA A 32 6.10 -4.97 9.70
CA ALA A 32 5.22 -5.96 10.31
C ALA A 32 3.79 -5.43 10.42
N ILE A 33 3.62 -4.21 10.88
CA ILE A 33 2.30 -3.57 10.97
C ILE A 33 1.66 -3.47 9.58
N TYR A 34 2.42 -3.02 8.59
CA TYR A 34 1.93 -2.90 7.22
C TYR A 34 1.48 -4.25 6.65
N LEU A 35 2.27 -5.32 6.89
CA LEU A 35 1.93 -6.67 6.43
C LEU A 35 0.65 -7.19 7.08
N ASP A 36 0.42 -6.88 8.35
CA ASP A 36 -0.79 -7.29 9.05
C ASP A 36 -2.02 -6.48 8.63
N ASP A 37 -1.86 -5.18 8.45
CA ASP A 37 -2.98 -4.28 8.18
C ASP A 37 -3.43 -4.29 6.73
N THR A 38 -2.52 -4.45 5.78
CA THR A 38 -2.82 -4.28 4.36
C THR A 38 -3.87 -5.26 3.84
N PRO A 39 -3.82 -6.57 4.17
CA PRO A 39 -4.88 -7.48 3.75
C PRO A 39 -6.28 -7.06 4.23
N LEU A 40 -6.37 -6.51 5.43
CA LEU A 40 -7.62 -6.02 5.99
C LEU A 40 -8.12 -4.78 5.25
N ARG A 41 -7.21 -3.88 4.89
CA ARG A 41 -7.55 -2.68 4.12
C ARG A 41 -8.00 -3.02 2.70
N LEU A 42 -7.36 -4.02 2.07
CA LEU A 42 -7.78 -4.51 0.76
C LEU A 42 -9.17 -5.13 0.83
N ARG A 43 -9.44 -5.90 1.87
CA ARG A 43 -10.77 -6.48 2.08
C ARG A 43 -11.83 -5.40 2.28
N ASP A 44 -11.50 -4.34 3.03
CA ASP A 44 -12.41 -3.22 3.23
C ASP A 44 -12.75 -2.51 1.91
N LEU A 45 -11.76 -2.35 1.03
CA LEU A 45 -11.98 -1.83 -0.32
C LEU A 45 -12.93 -2.71 -1.11
N GLU A 46 -12.70 -4.02 -1.10
CA GLU A 46 -13.53 -4.98 -1.82
C GLU A 46 -14.96 -5.00 -1.27
N ASP A 47 -15.11 -4.96 0.06
CA ASP A 47 -16.42 -4.92 0.71
C ASP A 47 -17.17 -3.62 0.38
N ALA A 48 -16.48 -2.49 0.39
CA ALA A 48 -17.07 -1.20 0.02
C ALA A 48 -17.52 -1.20 -1.44
N ALA A 49 -16.74 -1.81 -2.33
CA ALA A 49 -17.10 -1.95 -3.73
C ALA A 49 -18.37 -2.81 -3.88
N ALA A 50 -18.43 -3.96 -3.22
CA ALA A 50 -19.57 -4.85 -3.23
C ALA A 50 -20.84 -4.20 -2.66
N ALA A 51 -20.68 -3.41 -1.61
CA ALA A 51 -21.78 -2.68 -0.98
C ALA A 51 -22.15 -1.39 -1.72
N LYS A 52 -21.43 -1.04 -2.78
CA LYS A 52 -21.61 0.20 -3.56
C LYS A 52 -21.52 1.44 -2.67
N HIS A 53 -20.60 1.41 -1.71
CA HIS A 53 -20.40 2.50 -0.75
C HIS A 53 -19.21 3.36 -1.18
N THR A 54 -19.48 4.40 -1.97
CA THR A 54 -18.45 5.22 -2.59
C THR A 54 -17.49 5.89 -1.59
N GLU A 55 -18.04 6.53 -0.56
CA GLU A 55 -17.21 7.24 0.43
C GLU A 55 -16.29 6.29 1.20
N ARG A 56 -16.80 5.12 1.57
CA ARG A 56 -16.00 4.11 2.26
C ARG A 56 -14.87 3.60 1.38
N PHE A 57 -15.17 3.38 0.09
CA PHE A 57 -14.15 2.98 -0.89
C PHE A 57 -13.05 4.03 -1.00
N ILE A 58 -13.42 5.30 -1.13
CA ILE A 58 -12.47 6.41 -1.26
C ILE A 58 -11.59 6.51 0.00
N ARG A 59 -12.18 6.41 1.18
CA ARG A 59 -11.42 6.49 2.44
C ARG A 59 -10.46 5.33 2.60
N ALA A 60 -10.88 4.12 2.25
CA ALA A 60 -10.02 2.94 2.32
C ALA A 60 -8.85 3.05 1.35
N ALA A 61 -9.10 3.51 0.11
CA ALA A 61 -8.05 3.74 -0.88
C ALA A 61 -7.07 4.82 -0.41
N HIS A 62 -7.59 5.91 0.17
CA HIS A 62 -6.77 6.99 0.71
C HIS A 62 -5.85 6.51 1.85
N SER A 63 -6.41 5.73 2.79
CA SER A 63 -5.62 5.16 3.89
C SER A 63 -4.52 4.26 3.37
N LEU A 64 -4.83 3.42 2.40
CA LEU A 64 -3.86 2.51 1.81
C LEU A 64 -2.76 3.27 1.06
N LYS A 65 -3.11 4.33 0.34
CA LYS A 65 -2.14 5.22 -0.30
C LYS A 65 -1.18 5.81 0.73
N GLY A 66 -1.71 6.35 1.83
CA GLY A 66 -0.90 6.97 2.88
C GLY A 66 0.04 5.99 3.57
N SER A 67 -0.45 4.83 3.99
CA SER A 67 0.39 3.83 4.65
C SER A 67 1.46 3.28 3.72
N SER A 68 1.12 3.11 2.44
CA SER A 68 2.08 2.63 1.44
C SER A 68 3.17 3.66 1.15
N ALA A 69 2.81 4.94 1.08
CA ALA A 69 3.78 6.03 0.91
C ALA A 69 4.75 6.09 2.10
N SER A 70 4.25 5.92 3.31
CA SER A 70 5.06 6.00 4.54
C SER A 70 6.14 4.92 4.60
N LEU A 71 5.87 3.74 4.08
CA LEU A 71 6.83 2.63 4.05
C LEU A 71 7.58 2.54 2.72
N GLY A 72 7.22 3.35 1.73
CA GLY A 72 7.85 3.32 0.42
C GLY A 72 7.42 2.13 -0.44
N VAL A 73 6.20 1.62 -0.23
CA VAL A 73 5.64 0.54 -1.06
C VAL A 73 5.03 1.17 -2.32
N THR A 74 5.90 1.49 -3.27
CA THR A 74 5.58 2.34 -4.43
C THR A 74 4.47 1.76 -5.30
N ALA A 75 4.51 0.47 -5.59
CA ALA A 75 3.50 -0.16 -6.44
C ALA A 75 2.10 -0.05 -5.81
N MET A 76 2.00 -0.28 -4.49
CA MET A 76 0.74 -0.16 -3.75
C MET A 76 0.27 1.28 -3.69
N ARG A 77 1.19 2.22 -3.43
CA ARG A 77 0.86 3.65 -3.38
C ARG A 77 0.24 4.12 -4.69
N LEU A 78 0.88 3.77 -5.81
CA LEU A 78 0.40 4.18 -7.13
C LEU A 78 -0.95 3.56 -7.46
N ALA A 79 -1.14 2.28 -7.17
CA ALA A 79 -2.41 1.60 -7.45
C ALA A 79 -3.55 2.17 -6.57
N ALA A 80 -3.27 2.43 -5.29
CA ALA A 80 -4.24 3.01 -4.38
C ALA A 80 -4.61 4.44 -4.78
N GLU A 81 -3.61 5.22 -5.22
CA GLU A 81 -3.84 6.59 -5.72
C GLU A 81 -4.76 6.60 -6.93
N LYS A 82 -4.54 5.69 -7.88
CA LYS A 82 -5.40 5.59 -9.06
C LYS A 82 -6.83 5.20 -8.70
N ALA A 83 -7.00 4.25 -7.77
CA ALA A 83 -8.31 3.84 -7.31
C ALA A 83 -9.06 4.99 -6.64
N GLU A 84 -8.38 5.71 -5.74
CA GLU A 84 -8.93 6.86 -5.05
C GLU A 84 -9.33 7.96 -6.03
N SER A 85 -8.41 8.35 -6.90
CA SER A 85 -8.61 9.44 -7.86
C SER A 85 -9.75 9.13 -8.83
N ALA A 86 -9.79 7.91 -9.36
CA ALA A 86 -10.85 7.49 -10.28
C ALA A 86 -12.23 7.52 -9.61
N ALA A 87 -12.32 7.04 -8.36
CA ALA A 87 -13.58 7.04 -7.62
C ALA A 87 -14.04 8.46 -7.31
N ARG A 88 -13.12 9.37 -6.97
CA ARG A 88 -13.46 10.78 -6.68
C ARG A 88 -13.92 11.53 -7.92
N THR A 89 -13.27 11.31 -9.06
CA THR A 89 -13.53 12.10 -10.27
C THR A 89 -14.60 11.50 -11.18
N SER A 90 -14.74 10.18 -11.19
CA SER A 90 -15.58 9.46 -12.16
C SER A 90 -16.54 8.45 -11.53
N GLY A 91 -16.56 8.36 -10.22
CA GLY A 91 -17.47 7.50 -9.48
C GLY A 91 -16.89 6.14 -9.13
N LEU A 92 -17.65 5.40 -8.31
CA LEU A 92 -17.21 4.13 -7.74
C LEU A 92 -16.82 3.11 -8.81
N ALA A 93 -17.61 2.99 -9.87
CA ALA A 93 -17.34 2.01 -10.94
C ALA A 93 -15.95 2.22 -11.55
N ALA A 94 -15.54 3.49 -11.72
CA ALA A 94 -14.21 3.81 -12.23
C ALA A 94 -13.11 3.42 -11.23
N GLY A 95 -13.37 3.59 -9.94
CA GLY A 95 -12.43 3.17 -8.90
C GLY A 95 -12.26 1.67 -8.84
N ILE A 96 -13.35 0.93 -8.97
CA ILE A 96 -13.35 -0.54 -8.91
C ILE A 96 -12.47 -1.17 -10.00
N VAL A 97 -12.35 -0.52 -11.15
CA VAL A 97 -11.50 -0.97 -12.26
C VAL A 97 -10.05 -1.18 -11.80
N HIS A 98 -9.61 -0.46 -10.78
CA HIS A 98 -8.23 -0.52 -10.27
C HIS A 98 -7.99 -1.58 -9.20
N LEU A 99 -9.01 -2.31 -8.75
CA LEU A 99 -8.85 -3.36 -7.75
C LEU A 99 -7.91 -4.49 -8.19
N PRO A 100 -7.99 -5.00 -9.43
CA PRO A 100 -7.03 -6.02 -9.87
C PRO A 100 -5.57 -5.54 -9.82
N ALA A 101 -5.31 -4.28 -10.17
CA ALA A 101 -3.97 -3.70 -10.09
C ALA A 101 -3.48 -3.60 -8.66
N LEU A 102 -4.37 -3.24 -7.71
CA LEU A 102 -4.06 -3.23 -6.29
C LEU A 102 -3.71 -4.63 -5.78
N ARG A 103 -4.47 -5.63 -6.17
CA ARG A 103 -4.21 -7.02 -5.79
C ARG A 103 -2.87 -7.48 -6.33
N ALA A 104 -2.57 -7.19 -7.60
CA ALA A 104 -1.30 -7.54 -8.22
C ALA A 104 -0.12 -6.82 -7.54
N ALA A 105 -0.30 -5.55 -7.18
CA ALA A 105 0.72 -4.78 -6.45
C ALA A 105 0.99 -5.38 -5.08
N TRP A 106 -0.04 -5.85 -4.38
CA TRP A 106 0.12 -6.52 -3.09
C TRP A 106 0.91 -7.82 -3.24
N GLU A 107 0.53 -8.64 -4.22
CA GLU A 107 1.22 -9.91 -4.49
C GLU A 107 2.70 -9.70 -4.80
N SER A 108 3.04 -8.67 -5.58
CA SER A 108 4.43 -8.38 -5.92
C SER A 108 5.22 -7.74 -4.76
N SER A 109 4.54 -7.10 -3.81
CA SER A 109 5.17 -6.40 -2.70
C SER A 109 5.36 -7.28 -1.47
N GLU A 110 4.57 -8.34 -1.32
CA GLU A 110 4.53 -9.15 -0.12
C GLU A 110 5.87 -9.80 0.21
N ALA A 111 6.48 -10.47 -0.77
CA ALA A 111 7.77 -11.15 -0.54
C ALA A 111 8.91 -10.17 -0.20
N PRO A 112 9.08 -9.05 -0.93
CA PRO A 112 10.08 -8.04 -0.53
C PRO A 112 9.84 -7.50 0.88
N LEU A 113 8.57 -7.26 1.26
CA LEU A 113 8.25 -6.77 2.60
C LEU A 113 8.61 -7.80 3.68
N ARG A 114 8.32 -9.08 3.44
CA ARG A 114 8.65 -10.13 4.40
C ARG A 114 10.16 -10.26 4.59
N ARG A 115 10.94 -10.02 3.54
CA ARG A 115 12.40 -10.02 3.63
C ARG A 115 12.92 -8.93 4.57
N LEU A 116 12.19 -7.83 4.74
CA LEU A 116 12.57 -6.78 5.70
C LEU A 116 12.48 -7.26 7.15
N LEU A 117 11.70 -8.28 7.41
CA LEU A 117 11.55 -8.83 8.77
C LEU A 117 12.75 -9.71 9.18
N GLY A 118 13.59 -10.05 8.25
CA GLY A 118 14.76 -10.90 8.47
C GLY A 118 14.50 -12.30 8.03
#